data_2ba2a9713483b5572c86d98c69c2388b
#
_entry.id   2ba2a9713483b5572c86d98c69c2388b
#
_cell.length_a   1.000
_cell.length_b   1.000
_cell.length_c   1.000
_cell.angle_alpha   90.00
_cell.angle_beta   90.00
_cell.angle_gamma   90.00
#
_symmetry.space_group_name_H-M   'P 1'
#
loop_
_entity.id
_entity.type
_entity.pdbx_description
1 polymer ?
#
loop_
_entity_poly.entity_id
_entity_poly.type
_entity_poly.pdbx_seq_one_letter_code
_entity_poly.pdbx_strand_id
1 'polypeptide(L)'
;MVFRAPLEALIVPESGSATENDRGCVRALEFIPTALAAASSYLLGSIPSALIAARLAGRPDPRTVGTGNAGSTNVALTVGPAAGVAVFLADLLKGTVCGLAGLAIGGSLGGDLCVLAAVIGQIAPVFADFRGGKGAATTLGGYLGVAPAFGLLGLACWGIGLVTIRRGVISTVTAIVALAIVTLVLGEHQLLGVGAAMLTIAAHRTHLAQWRRGEMPTIREALRDNRRQ
;
A
#
# COMPACT_ATOMS: atom_id res chain seq x y z
N MET A 1 3.77 -5.37 28.19
CA MET A 1 5.02 -6.11 28.47
C MET A 1 4.70 -7.59 28.27
N VAL A 2 4.82 -8.08 27.02
CA VAL A 2 4.51 -9.49 26.68
C VAL A 2 5.82 -10.25 26.79
N PHE A 3 5.87 -11.20 27.70
CA PHE A 3 6.99 -12.12 27.90
C PHE A 3 7.22 -12.92 26.61
N ARG A 4 8.16 -12.51 25.80
CA ARG A 4 8.74 -13.31 24.72
C ARG A 4 9.84 -14.14 25.38
N ALA A 5 9.51 -15.33 25.88
CA ALA A 5 10.55 -16.31 26.16
C ALA A 5 11.25 -16.61 24.82
N PRO A 6 12.57 -16.46 24.71
CA PRO A 6 13.25 -16.74 23.45
C PRO A 6 13.08 -18.23 23.15
N LEU A 7 12.62 -18.54 21.94
CA LEU A 7 12.59 -19.91 21.38
C LEU A 7 13.96 -20.61 21.51
N GLU A 8 15.03 -19.83 21.60
CA GLU A 8 16.39 -20.31 21.87
C GLU A 8 16.50 -21.17 23.16
N ALA A 9 15.71 -20.87 24.20
CA ALA A 9 15.75 -21.64 25.47
C ALA A 9 15.11 -23.04 25.35
N LEU A 10 14.33 -23.29 24.30
CA LEU A 10 13.64 -24.57 24.11
C LEU A 10 14.37 -25.53 23.15
N ILE A 11 15.30 -25.04 22.33
CA ILE A 11 15.89 -25.81 21.21
C ILE A 11 17.41 -25.96 21.33
N VAL A 12 18.08 -25.14 22.12
CA VAL A 12 19.54 -25.22 22.28
C VAL A 12 19.86 -26.01 23.53
N PRO A 13 20.50 -27.19 23.44
CA PRO A 13 21.03 -27.87 24.60
C PRO A 13 22.15 -27.01 25.24
N GLU A 14 22.19 -26.93 26.58
CA GLU A 14 23.14 -26.12 27.36
C GLU A 14 24.62 -26.50 27.14
N SER A 15 24.94 -27.47 26.29
CA SER A 15 26.32 -27.86 25.95
C SER A 15 26.76 -27.12 24.67
N GLY A 16 27.54 -26.12 24.86
CA GLY A 16 28.25 -25.15 24.00
C GLY A 16 28.73 -25.50 22.59
N SER A 17 27.97 -26.23 21.78
CA SER A 17 28.34 -26.54 20.39
C SER A 17 27.13 -26.53 19.45
N ALA A 18 26.31 -25.45 19.46
CA ALA A 18 25.34 -25.26 18.41
C ALA A 18 26.09 -25.09 17.08
N THR A 19 25.89 -26.00 16.15
CA THR A 19 26.51 -25.98 14.82
C THR A 19 25.96 -24.80 14.04
N GLU A 20 26.69 -24.35 13.02
CA GLU A 20 26.23 -23.28 12.11
C GLU A 20 24.88 -23.65 11.43
N ASN A 21 24.65 -24.94 11.25
CA ASN A 21 23.42 -25.51 10.71
C ASN A 21 22.22 -25.35 11.68
N ASP A 22 22.46 -25.52 13.00
CA ASP A 22 21.42 -25.35 14.02
C ASP A 22 20.97 -23.88 14.11
N ARG A 23 21.92 -22.95 14.05
CA ARG A 23 21.63 -21.51 14.01
C ARG A 23 20.88 -21.10 12.74
N GLY A 24 21.18 -21.72 11.60
CA GLY A 24 20.45 -21.52 10.35
C GLY A 24 18.99 -21.99 10.45
N CYS A 25 18.77 -23.15 11.06
CA CYS A 25 17.44 -23.71 11.27
C CYS A 25 16.58 -22.83 12.22
N VAL A 26 17.14 -22.38 13.33
CA VAL A 26 16.46 -21.48 14.28
C VAL A 26 16.07 -20.15 13.62
N ARG A 27 17.00 -19.54 12.88
CA ARG A 27 16.71 -18.31 12.14
C ARG A 27 15.60 -18.50 11.08
N ALA A 28 15.60 -19.61 10.35
CA ALA A 28 14.56 -19.93 9.39
C ALA A 28 13.18 -20.04 10.06
N LEU A 29 13.08 -20.67 11.24
CA LEU A 29 11.85 -20.79 12.01
C LEU A 29 11.31 -19.43 12.50
N GLU A 30 12.20 -18.49 12.83
CA GLU A 30 11.82 -17.12 13.23
C GLU A 30 11.22 -16.29 12.08
N PHE A 31 11.57 -16.60 10.83
CA PHE A 31 11.00 -15.91 9.66
C PHE A 31 9.62 -16.43 9.24
N ILE A 32 9.23 -17.65 9.65
CA ILE A 32 7.94 -18.23 9.24
C ILE A 32 6.74 -17.34 9.62
N PRO A 33 6.62 -16.84 10.88
CA PRO A 33 5.50 -15.97 11.25
C PRO A 33 5.42 -14.70 10.39
N THR A 34 6.57 -14.09 10.09
CA THR A 34 6.65 -12.89 9.25
C THR A 34 6.25 -13.19 7.81
N ALA A 35 6.67 -14.32 7.26
CA ALA A 35 6.29 -14.74 5.91
C ALA A 35 4.78 -15.01 5.80
N LEU A 36 4.20 -15.68 6.80
CA LEU A 36 2.75 -15.92 6.88
C LEU A 36 1.97 -14.60 7.03
N ALA A 37 2.45 -13.67 7.84
CA ALA A 37 1.87 -12.34 7.99
C ALA A 37 1.92 -11.55 6.68
N ALA A 38 3.03 -11.61 5.94
CA ALA A 38 3.15 -10.97 4.63
C ALA A 38 2.20 -11.60 3.60
N ALA A 39 2.09 -12.93 3.56
CA ALA A 39 1.12 -13.62 2.68
C ALA A 39 -0.33 -13.23 3.03
N SER A 40 -0.67 -13.18 4.32
CA SER A 40 -1.99 -12.70 4.79
C SER A 40 -2.24 -11.23 4.42
N SER A 41 -1.20 -10.40 4.51
CA SER A 41 -1.26 -8.99 4.11
C SER A 41 -1.50 -8.82 2.60
N TYR A 42 -0.89 -9.67 1.76
CA TYR A 42 -1.20 -9.71 0.33
C TYR A 42 -2.67 -10.04 0.08
N LEU A 43 -3.23 -11.04 0.78
CA LEU A 43 -4.64 -11.40 0.65
C LEU A 43 -5.57 -10.28 1.11
N LEU A 44 -5.27 -9.64 2.25
CA LEU A 44 -6.03 -8.49 2.73
C LEU A 44 -5.96 -7.31 1.74
N GLY A 45 -4.78 -7.01 1.22
CA GLY A 45 -4.58 -6.02 0.16
C GLY A 45 -5.36 -6.33 -1.11
N SER A 46 -5.51 -7.62 -1.43
CA SER A 46 -6.24 -8.10 -2.62
C SER A 46 -7.76 -7.93 -2.55
N ILE A 47 -8.34 -7.57 -1.39
CA ILE A 47 -9.79 -7.28 -1.31
C ILE A 47 -10.12 -6.08 -2.20
N PRO A 48 -10.96 -6.24 -3.24
CA PRO A 48 -11.14 -5.21 -4.27
C PRO A 48 -12.20 -4.19 -3.86
N SER A 49 -11.87 -3.27 -2.96
CA SER A 49 -12.76 -2.26 -2.36
C SER A 49 -13.54 -1.47 -3.41
N ALA A 50 -12.88 -1.07 -4.51
CA ALA A 50 -13.49 -0.30 -5.59
C ALA A 50 -14.57 -1.09 -6.35
N LEU A 51 -14.32 -2.39 -6.61
CA LEU A 51 -15.27 -3.27 -7.27
C LEU A 51 -16.47 -3.55 -6.36
N ILE A 52 -16.22 -3.76 -5.08
CA ILE A 52 -17.27 -3.96 -4.07
C ILE A 52 -18.17 -2.72 -3.99
N ALA A 53 -17.58 -1.52 -3.89
CA ALA A 53 -18.33 -0.27 -3.82
C ALA A 53 -19.18 -0.05 -5.08
N ALA A 54 -18.65 -0.31 -6.28
CA ALA A 54 -19.39 -0.19 -7.53
C ALA A 54 -20.56 -1.19 -7.60
N ARG A 55 -20.34 -2.45 -7.22
CA ARG A 55 -21.39 -3.48 -7.18
C ARG A 55 -22.51 -3.12 -6.21
N LEU A 56 -22.17 -2.67 -5.00
CA LEU A 56 -23.17 -2.27 -3.99
C LEU A 56 -23.99 -1.07 -4.44
N ALA A 57 -23.42 -0.19 -5.27
CA ALA A 57 -24.09 0.96 -5.84
C ALA A 57 -24.84 0.66 -7.16
N GLY A 58 -24.85 -0.58 -7.65
CA GLY A 58 -25.46 -0.96 -8.92
C GLY A 58 -24.79 -0.27 -10.13
N ARG A 59 -23.48 0.03 -10.05
CA ARG A 59 -22.71 0.71 -11.07
C ARG A 59 -21.80 -0.25 -11.84
N PRO A 60 -21.42 0.09 -13.09
CA PRO A 60 -20.47 -0.69 -13.87
C PRO A 60 -19.12 -0.88 -13.15
N ASP A 61 -18.37 -1.90 -13.56
CA ASP A 61 -17.02 -2.15 -13.08
C ASP A 61 -16.13 -0.93 -13.35
N PRO A 62 -15.49 -0.34 -12.31
CA PRO A 62 -14.66 0.84 -12.45
C PRO A 62 -13.45 0.64 -13.37
N ARG A 63 -13.09 -0.62 -13.68
CA ARG A 63 -12.01 -0.94 -14.63
C ARG A 63 -12.43 -0.73 -16.10
N THR A 64 -13.74 -0.58 -16.38
CA THR A 64 -14.28 -0.41 -17.73
C THR A 64 -14.78 1.00 -18.01
N VAL A 65 -14.83 1.86 -16.99
CA VAL A 65 -15.40 3.22 -17.10
C VAL A 65 -14.49 4.27 -16.48
N GLY A 66 -14.69 5.53 -16.81
CA GLY A 66 -13.92 6.65 -16.28
C GLY A 66 -12.43 6.55 -16.61
N THR A 67 -11.58 6.54 -15.58
CA THR A 67 -10.12 6.41 -15.79
C THR A 67 -9.66 4.96 -16.03
N GLY A 68 -10.56 3.99 -15.99
CA GLY A 68 -10.24 2.57 -16.15
C GLY A 68 -9.46 1.93 -14.98
N ASN A 69 -9.37 2.61 -13.84
CA ASN A 69 -8.60 2.17 -12.68
C ASN A 69 -9.51 1.78 -11.50
N ALA A 70 -9.19 0.67 -10.81
CA ALA A 70 -9.91 0.24 -9.62
C ALA A 70 -9.42 0.97 -8.36
N GLY A 71 -9.49 2.31 -8.35
CA GLY A 71 -9.06 3.15 -7.23
C GLY A 71 -10.12 4.17 -6.83
N SER A 72 -9.96 4.74 -5.64
CA SER A 72 -10.89 5.69 -5.01
C SER A 72 -11.23 6.89 -5.88
N THR A 73 -10.27 7.45 -6.63
CA THR A 73 -10.51 8.59 -7.53
C THR A 73 -11.49 8.22 -8.65
N ASN A 74 -11.32 7.04 -9.27
CA ASN A 74 -12.22 6.60 -10.32
C ASN A 74 -13.62 6.29 -9.78
N VAL A 75 -13.68 5.67 -8.59
CA VAL A 75 -14.97 5.43 -7.91
C VAL A 75 -15.67 6.75 -7.55
N ALA A 76 -14.93 7.77 -7.10
CA ALA A 76 -15.49 9.10 -6.86
C ALA A 76 -16.09 9.72 -8.13
N LEU A 77 -15.48 9.48 -9.30
CA LEU A 77 -15.97 9.96 -10.59
C LEU A 77 -17.18 9.18 -11.10
N THR A 78 -17.18 7.85 -11.01
CA THR A 78 -18.13 6.96 -11.70
C THR A 78 -19.29 6.48 -10.82
N VAL A 79 -19.10 6.43 -9.51
CA VAL A 79 -20.10 6.02 -8.51
C VAL A 79 -20.59 7.20 -7.69
N GLY A 80 -19.65 8.03 -7.22
CA GLY A 80 -19.93 9.24 -6.45
C GLY A 80 -18.88 9.54 -5.39
N PRO A 81 -18.79 10.81 -4.91
CA PRO A 81 -17.78 11.25 -3.99
C PRO A 81 -17.73 10.45 -2.67
N ALA A 82 -18.90 10.16 -2.09
CA ALA A 82 -18.98 9.39 -0.84
C ALA A 82 -18.41 7.97 -1.00
N ALA A 83 -18.73 7.28 -2.11
CA ALA A 83 -18.18 5.98 -2.42
C ALA A 83 -16.66 6.02 -2.63
N GLY A 84 -16.17 7.07 -3.31
CA GLY A 84 -14.73 7.30 -3.47
C GLY A 84 -13.99 7.48 -2.14
N VAL A 85 -14.56 8.25 -1.21
CA VAL A 85 -14.02 8.43 0.15
C VAL A 85 -14.04 7.10 0.91
N ALA A 86 -15.12 6.33 0.85
CA ALA A 86 -15.22 5.03 1.51
C ALA A 86 -14.15 4.05 1.00
N VAL A 87 -13.93 3.99 -0.31
CA VAL A 87 -12.86 3.18 -0.92
C VAL A 87 -11.47 3.66 -0.48
N PHE A 88 -11.24 4.97 -0.46
CA PHE A 88 -9.97 5.53 0.02
C PHE A 88 -9.68 5.12 1.47
N LEU A 89 -10.67 5.26 2.35
CA LEU A 89 -10.54 4.89 3.76
C LEU A 89 -10.36 3.38 3.95
N ALA A 90 -11.08 2.55 3.19
CA ALA A 90 -10.91 1.10 3.23
C ALA A 90 -9.51 0.69 2.78
N ASP A 91 -8.98 1.26 1.71
CA ASP A 91 -7.64 0.97 1.21
C ASP A 91 -6.55 1.50 2.15
N LEU A 92 -6.75 2.65 2.78
CA LEU A 92 -5.88 3.19 3.83
C LEU A 92 -5.85 2.24 5.04
N LEU A 93 -7.02 1.81 5.52
CA LEU A 93 -7.14 0.91 6.66
C LEU A 93 -6.46 -0.44 6.42
N LYS A 94 -6.58 -1.01 5.21
CA LYS A 94 -5.85 -2.25 4.87
C LYS A 94 -4.34 -2.10 5.11
N GLY A 95 -3.76 -1.01 4.59
CA GLY A 95 -2.33 -0.73 4.78
C GLY A 95 -1.97 -0.58 6.24
N THR A 96 -2.76 0.19 7.00
CA THR A 96 -2.54 0.42 8.44
C THR A 96 -2.56 -0.88 9.24
N VAL A 97 -3.57 -1.72 9.02
CA VAL A 97 -3.70 -3.01 9.72
C VAL A 97 -2.54 -3.94 9.37
N CYS A 98 -2.15 -4.02 8.09
CA CYS A 98 -1.01 -4.83 7.66
C CYS A 98 0.32 -4.33 8.27
N GLY A 99 0.52 -3.02 8.32
CA GLY A 99 1.70 -2.41 8.93
C GLY A 99 1.80 -2.72 10.42
N LEU A 100 0.71 -2.51 11.16
CA LEU A 100 0.64 -2.81 12.60
C LEU A 100 0.87 -4.30 12.90
N ALA A 101 0.23 -5.19 12.14
CA ALA A 101 0.39 -6.62 12.30
C ALA A 101 1.83 -7.07 12.02
N GLY A 102 2.41 -6.58 10.91
CA GLY A 102 3.80 -6.88 10.56
C GLY A 102 4.80 -6.38 11.59
N LEU A 103 4.60 -5.15 12.10
CA LEU A 103 5.42 -4.56 13.15
C LEU A 103 5.36 -5.39 14.46
N ALA A 104 4.16 -5.85 14.84
CA ALA A 104 3.97 -6.67 16.02
C ALA A 104 4.62 -8.06 15.92
N ILE A 105 4.66 -8.65 14.72
CA ILE A 105 5.15 -10.01 14.49
C ILE A 105 6.66 -10.04 14.21
N GLY A 106 7.14 -9.16 13.33
CA GLY A 106 8.51 -9.19 12.79
C GLY A 106 9.30 -7.88 12.95
N GLY A 107 8.85 -6.97 13.85
CA GLY A 107 9.49 -5.67 14.04
C GLY A 107 9.43 -4.80 12.77
N SER A 108 10.37 -3.87 12.62
CA SER A 108 10.38 -2.93 11.48
C SER A 108 10.42 -3.64 10.13
N LEU A 109 11.22 -4.69 9.98
CA LEU A 109 11.29 -5.48 8.75
C LEU A 109 9.95 -6.18 8.45
N GLY A 110 9.32 -6.76 9.48
CA GLY A 110 8.00 -7.39 9.35
C GLY A 110 6.93 -6.37 8.91
N GLY A 111 6.96 -5.18 9.49
CA GLY A 111 6.09 -4.07 9.09
C GLY A 111 6.27 -3.70 7.62
N ASP A 112 7.51 -3.46 7.19
CA ASP A 112 7.84 -3.12 5.80
C ASP A 112 7.37 -4.19 4.82
N LEU A 113 7.66 -5.47 5.09
CA LEU A 113 7.27 -6.59 4.24
C LEU A 113 5.75 -6.75 4.15
N CYS A 114 5.03 -6.63 5.27
CA CYS A 114 3.57 -6.75 5.29
C CYS A 114 2.90 -5.59 4.52
N VAL A 115 3.40 -4.37 4.67
CA VAL A 115 2.88 -3.21 3.90
C VAL A 115 3.15 -3.39 2.41
N LEU A 116 4.37 -3.77 2.01
CA LEU A 116 4.69 -4.01 0.60
C LEU A 116 3.83 -5.12 0.01
N ALA A 117 3.62 -6.21 0.75
CA ALA A 117 2.74 -7.30 0.34
C ALA A 117 1.28 -6.83 0.14
N ALA A 118 0.74 -6.00 1.07
CA ALA A 118 -0.58 -5.41 0.93
C ALA A 118 -0.69 -4.47 -0.28
N VAL A 119 0.35 -3.67 -0.56
CA VAL A 119 0.42 -2.79 -1.74
C VAL A 119 0.43 -3.61 -3.03
N ILE A 120 1.21 -4.70 -3.08
CA ILE A 120 1.21 -5.63 -4.22
C ILE A 120 -0.19 -6.24 -4.39
N GLY A 121 -0.83 -6.69 -3.31
CA GLY A 121 -2.20 -7.19 -3.31
C GLY A 121 -3.20 -6.18 -3.86
N GLN A 122 -3.07 -4.89 -3.51
CA GLN A 122 -3.93 -3.83 -4.02
C GLN A 122 -3.70 -3.54 -5.52
N ILE A 123 -2.45 -3.69 -6.02
CA ILE A 123 -2.11 -3.47 -7.43
C ILE A 123 -2.50 -4.69 -8.28
N ALA A 124 -2.18 -5.88 -7.80
CA ALA A 124 -2.42 -7.15 -8.48
C ALA A 124 -3.25 -8.11 -7.58
N PRO A 125 -4.54 -7.80 -7.34
CA PRO A 125 -5.38 -8.54 -6.41
C PRO A 125 -5.77 -9.90 -6.99
N VAL A 126 -5.51 -10.99 -6.24
CA VAL A 126 -5.91 -12.35 -6.63
C VAL A 126 -7.43 -12.48 -6.76
N PHE A 127 -8.22 -11.70 -6.01
CA PHE A 127 -9.69 -11.73 -6.06
C PHE A 127 -10.30 -10.89 -7.19
N ALA A 128 -9.46 -10.26 -8.05
CA ALA A 128 -9.94 -9.42 -9.16
C ALA A 128 -9.08 -9.58 -10.42
N ASP A 129 -8.70 -10.81 -10.76
CA ASP A 129 -7.94 -11.19 -11.95
C ASP A 129 -6.62 -10.42 -12.09
N PHE A 130 -5.97 -10.12 -10.98
CA PHE A 130 -4.73 -9.35 -10.90
C PHE A 130 -4.81 -7.94 -11.53
N ARG A 131 -6.03 -7.38 -11.65
CA ARG A 131 -6.30 -6.05 -12.21
C ARG A 131 -6.90 -5.13 -11.15
N GLY A 132 -6.04 -4.55 -10.33
CA GLY A 132 -6.41 -3.74 -9.17
C GLY A 132 -6.23 -2.24 -9.36
N GLY A 133 -6.02 -1.57 -8.22
CA GLY A 133 -5.71 -0.14 -8.12
C GLY A 133 -4.21 0.16 -8.30
N LYS A 134 -3.75 1.24 -7.69
CA LYS A 134 -2.34 1.69 -7.78
C LYS A 134 -1.61 1.67 -6.43
N GLY A 135 -2.28 1.20 -5.37
CA GLY A 135 -1.69 1.02 -4.06
C GLY A 135 -1.42 2.30 -3.24
N ALA A 136 -1.77 3.49 -3.74
CA ALA A 136 -1.44 4.76 -3.09
C ALA A 136 -1.99 4.90 -1.67
N ALA A 137 -3.30 4.71 -1.49
CA ALA A 137 -3.93 4.79 -0.17
C ALA A 137 -3.41 3.69 0.77
N THR A 138 -3.22 2.47 0.24
CA THR A 138 -2.64 1.35 1.01
C THR A 138 -1.21 1.64 1.47
N THR A 139 -0.39 2.28 0.63
CA THR A 139 0.96 2.72 1.02
C THR A 139 0.93 3.76 2.13
N LEU A 140 0.10 4.82 1.97
CA LEU A 140 -0.04 5.87 3.00
C LEU A 140 -0.58 5.30 4.32
N GLY A 141 -1.54 4.38 4.23
CA GLY A 141 -2.04 3.63 5.39
C GLY A 141 -0.98 2.75 6.03
N GLY A 142 -0.17 2.08 5.21
CA GLY A 142 0.95 1.28 5.69
C GLY A 142 1.93 2.10 6.53
N TYR A 143 2.30 3.28 6.04
CA TYR A 143 3.11 4.21 6.83
C TYR A 143 2.44 4.65 8.13
N LEU A 144 1.11 4.89 8.14
CA LEU A 144 0.39 5.17 9.40
C LEU A 144 0.52 4.01 10.40
N GLY A 145 0.58 2.77 9.92
CA GLY A 145 0.74 1.58 10.77
C GLY A 145 2.15 1.43 11.32
N VAL A 146 3.19 1.58 10.48
CA VAL A 146 4.58 1.32 10.89
C VAL A 146 5.29 2.54 11.46
N ALA A 147 4.97 3.74 10.96
CA ALA A 147 5.59 5.01 11.34
C ALA A 147 4.56 6.15 11.18
N PRO A 148 3.68 6.37 12.18
CA PRO A 148 2.56 7.32 12.04
C PRO A 148 2.95 8.73 11.61
N ALA A 149 4.10 9.22 12.05
CA ALA A 149 4.61 10.53 11.65
C ALA A 149 4.87 10.60 10.14
N PHE A 150 5.44 9.55 9.55
CA PHE A 150 5.67 9.47 8.09
C PHE A 150 4.35 9.32 7.34
N GLY A 151 3.41 8.53 7.87
CA GLY A 151 2.07 8.40 7.31
C GLY A 151 1.33 9.74 7.24
N LEU A 152 1.35 10.52 8.33
CA LEU A 152 0.77 11.86 8.39
C LEU A 152 1.47 12.84 7.44
N LEU A 153 2.80 12.81 7.37
CA LEU A 153 3.57 13.61 6.42
C LEU A 153 3.18 13.28 4.97
N GLY A 154 3.09 11.99 4.64
CA GLY A 154 2.68 11.54 3.31
C GLY A 154 1.27 11.97 2.94
N LEU A 155 0.31 11.86 3.87
CA LEU A 155 -1.06 12.35 3.68
C LEU A 155 -1.10 13.86 3.49
N ALA A 156 -0.33 14.62 4.27
CA ALA A 156 -0.23 16.07 4.12
C ALA A 156 0.38 16.46 2.77
N CYS A 157 1.50 15.85 2.37
CA CYS A 157 2.12 16.07 1.06
C CYS A 157 1.17 15.73 -0.09
N TRP A 158 0.46 14.60 0.01
CA TRP A 158 -0.52 14.20 -0.98
C TRP A 158 -1.69 15.18 -1.07
N GLY A 159 -2.26 15.59 0.07
CA GLY A 159 -3.36 16.54 0.15
C GLY A 159 -2.99 17.93 -0.40
N ILE A 160 -1.83 18.46 0.00
CA ILE A 160 -1.29 19.72 -0.55
C ILE A 160 -1.11 19.59 -2.06
N GLY A 161 -0.53 18.50 -2.53
CA GLY A 161 -0.34 18.22 -3.94
C GLY A 161 -1.68 18.18 -4.70
N LEU A 162 -2.74 17.60 -4.13
CA LEU A 162 -4.08 17.61 -4.76
C LEU A 162 -4.63 19.02 -4.96
N VAL A 163 -4.43 19.91 -4.00
CA VAL A 163 -4.93 21.30 -4.06
C VAL A 163 -4.09 22.15 -5.03
N THR A 164 -2.77 22.00 -5.00
CA THR A 164 -1.83 22.83 -5.76
C THR A 164 -1.64 22.34 -7.19
N ILE A 165 -1.30 21.06 -7.36
CA ILE A 165 -1.00 20.43 -8.66
C ILE A 165 -2.27 20.08 -9.42
N ARG A 166 -3.37 19.77 -8.69
CA ARG A 166 -4.69 19.39 -9.22
C ARG A 166 -4.67 18.17 -10.14
N ARG A 167 -3.65 17.33 -10.04
CA ARG A 167 -3.49 16.07 -10.76
C ARG A 167 -3.16 14.96 -9.77
N GLY A 168 -4.12 14.10 -9.45
CA GLY A 168 -4.02 13.09 -8.40
C GLY A 168 -2.82 12.14 -8.57
N VAL A 169 -2.49 11.78 -9.81
CA VAL A 169 -1.32 10.91 -10.11
C VAL A 169 -0.02 11.57 -9.68
N ILE A 170 0.19 12.82 -10.08
CA ILE A 170 1.45 13.55 -9.78
C ILE A 170 1.55 13.77 -8.27
N SER A 171 0.46 14.19 -7.61
CA SER A 171 0.42 14.36 -6.16
C SER A 171 0.79 13.06 -5.42
N THR A 172 0.29 11.91 -5.89
CA THR A 172 0.60 10.61 -5.31
C THR A 172 2.07 10.25 -5.48
N VAL A 173 2.58 10.33 -6.71
CA VAL A 173 4.00 9.98 -7.00
C VAL A 173 4.93 10.88 -6.20
N THR A 174 4.67 12.19 -6.17
CA THR A 174 5.48 13.15 -5.41
C THR A 174 5.48 12.83 -3.92
N ALA A 175 4.32 12.56 -3.32
CA ALA A 175 4.22 12.23 -1.89
C ALA A 175 4.98 10.95 -1.53
N ILE A 176 4.85 9.89 -2.32
CA ILE A 176 5.51 8.61 -2.03
C ILE A 176 7.02 8.69 -2.29
N VAL A 177 7.46 9.40 -3.33
CA VAL A 177 8.89 9.64 -3.57
C VAL A 177 9.50 10.50 -2.46
N ALA A 178 8.79 11.53 -1.98
CA ALA A 178 9.24 12.32 -0.85
C ALA A 178 9.38 11.46 0.42
N LEU A 179 8.43 10.57 0.72
CA LEU A 179 8.55 9.62 1.81
C LEU A 179 9.74 8.67 1.65
N ALA A 180 9.99 8.18 0.43
CA ALA A 180 11.16 7.34 0.17
C ALA A 180 12.48 8.08 0.46
N ILE A 181 12.58 9.35 0.08
CA ILE A 181 13.74 10.18 0.38
C ILE A 181 13.89 10.37 1.91
N VAL A 182 12.81 10.69 2.61
CA VAL A 182 12.81 10.88 4.07
C VAL A 182 13.26 9.61 4.78
N THR A 183 12.72 8.44 4.42
CA THR A 183 13.10 7.15 5.03
C THR A 183 14.55 6.78 4.76
N LEU A 184 15.07 7.10 3.57
CA LEU A 184 16.48 6.89 3.23
C LEU A 184 17.41 7.79 4.05
N VAL A 185 17.07 9.07 4.20
CA VAL A 185 17.87 10.06 4.95
C VAL A 185 17.89 9.73 6.45
N LEU A 186 16.74 9.33 7.01
CA LEU A 186 16.64 9.01 8.44
C LEU A 186 17.10 7.59 8.78
N GLY A 187 17.29 6.72 7.79
CA GLY A 187 17.71 5.33 8.00
C GLY A 187 16.60 4.40 8.49
N GLU A 188 15.34 4.86 8.50
CA GLU A 188 14.19 4.12 9.01
C GLU A 188 13.28 3.66 7.87
N HIS A 189 12.74 2.42 7.93
CA HIS A 189 11.79 1.88 6.95
C HIS A 189 12.25 2.04 5.47
N GLN A 190 13.54 1.88 5.22
CA GLN A 190 14.17 2.09 3.90
C GLN A 190 13.59 1.12 2.85
N LEU A 191 13.37 -0.15 3.25
CA LEU A 191 12.81 -1.16 2.37
C LEU A 191 11.40 -0.76 1.91
N LEU A 192 10.55 -0.28 2.83
CA LEU A 192 9.22 0.22 2.51
C LEU A 192 9.31 1.46 1.60
N GLY A 193 10.21 2.41 1.92
CA GLY A 193 10.39 3.63 1.14
C GLY A 193 10.71 3.35 -0.31
N VAL A 194 11.79 2.60 -0.56
CA VAL A 194 12.23 2.26 -1.91
C VAL A 194 11.22 1.37 -2.62
N GLY A 195 10.74 0.32 -1.96
CA GLY A 195 9.77 -0.61 -2.53
C GLY A 195 8.45 0.06 -2.91
N ALA A 196 7.90 0.91 -2.04
CA ALA A 196 6.67 1.66 -2.31
C ALA A 196 6.85 2.66 -3.47
N ALA A 197 7.99 3.37 -3.54
CA ALA A 197 8.28 4.27 -4.65
C ALA A 197 8.36 3.51 -5.98
N MET A 198 9.07 2.38 -6.03
CA MET A 198 9.18 1.55 -7.23
C MET A 198 7.81 1.02 -7.68
N LEU A 199 7.03 0.45 -6.76
CA LEU A 199 5.68 -0.07 -7.05
C LEU A 199 4.75 1.05 -7.54
N THR A 200 4.81 2.23 -6.91
CA THR A 200 3.99 3.39 -7.30
C THR A 200 4.35 3.88 -8.69
N ILE A 201 5.63 4.05 -9.00
CA ILE A 201 6.08 4.48 -10.33
C ILE A 201 5.66 3.46 -11.40
N ALA A 202 5.86 2.16 -11.13
CA ALA A 202 5.45 1.09 -12.04
C ALA A 202 3.95 1.08 -12.29
N ALA A 203 3.12 1.21 -11.24
CA ALA A 203 1.66 1.25 -11.34
C ALA A 203 1.13 2.52 -12.04
N HIS A 204 1.90 3.60 -12.05
CA HIS A 204 1.52 4.86 -12.68
C HIS A 204 2.18 5.11 -14.05
N ARG A 205 2.97 4.16 -14.58
CA ARG A 205 3.79 4.34 -15.80
C ARG A 205 3.02 4.90 -17.00
N THR A 206 1.81 4.40 -17.26
CA THR A 206 0.97 4.86 -18.37
C THR A 206 0.51 6.32 -18.18
N HIS A 207 0.09 6.69 -16.98
CA HIS A 207 -0.34 8.05 -16.65
C HIS A 207 0.82 9.03 -16.62
N LEU A 208 2.01 8.60 -16.19
CA LEU A 208 3.22 9.41 -16.25
C LEU A 208 3.64 9.68 -17.72
N ALA A 209 3.45 8.68 -18.59
CA ALA A 209 3.66 8.86 -20.03
C ALA A 209 2.65 9.86 -20.64
N GLN A 210 1.37 9.78 -20.27
CA GLN A 210 0.34 10.77 -20.67
C GLN A 210 0.67 12.18 -20.17
N TRP A 211 1.14 12.30 -18.93
CA TRP A 211 1.57 13.58 -18.37
C TRP A 211 2.73 14.19 -19.15
N ARG A 212 3.75 13.40 -19.50
CA ARG A 212 4.88 13.84 -20.34
C ARG A 212 4.45 14.34 -21.71
N ARG A 213 3.36 13.78 -22.27
CA ARG A 213 2.79 14.21 -23.55
C ARG A 213 1.81 15.38 -23.42
N GLY A 214 1.56 15.89 -22.21
CA GLY A 214 0.59 16.94 -21.97
C GLY A 214 -0.89 16.51 -22.06
N GLU A 215 -1.15 15.21 -22.16
CA GLU A 215 -2.48 14.63 -22.41
C GLU A 215 -3.27 14.33 -21.11
N MET A 216 -2.65 14.54 -19.94
CA MET A 216 -3.29 14.22 -18.67
C MET A 216 -4.28 15.31 -18.25
N PRO A 217 -5.59 15.00 -18.10
CA PRO A 217 -6.57 15.96 -17.65
C PRO A 217 -6.37 16.32 -16.17
N THR A 218 -6.78 17.54 -15.82
CA THR A 218 -6.93 17.92 -14.41
C THR A 218 -8.16 17.24 -13.80
N ILE A 219 -8.24 17.20 -12.47
CA ILE A 219 -9.39 16.63 -11.74
C ILE A 219 -10.69 17.36 -12.17
N ARG A 220 -10.64 18.68 -12.38
CA ARG A 220 -11.81 19.46 -12.81
C ARG A 220 -12.27 19.10 -14.22
N GLU A 221 -11.36 18.89 -15.15
CA GLU A 221 -11.67 18.46 -16.52
C GLU A 221 -12.29 17.05 -16.51
N ALA A 222 -11.68 16.10 -15.80
CA ALA A 222 -12.23 14.76 -15.65
C ALA A 222 -13.66 14.75 -15.05
N LEU A 223 -13.95 15.61 -14.08
CA LEU A 223 -15.28 15.76 -13.50
C LEU A 223 -16.30 16.37 -14.48
N ARG A 224 -15.88 17.29 -15.36
CA ARG A 224 -16.75 17.88 -16.39
C ARG A 224 -17.11 16.87 -17.48
N ASP A 225 -16.13 16.12 -17.94
CA ASP A 225 -16.34 15.12 -19.01
C ASP A 225 -17.28 14.01 -18.56
N ASN A 226 -17.16 13.55 -17.32
CA ASN A 226 -18.05 12.53 -16.76
C ASN A 226 -19.51 13.00 -16.56
N ARG A 227 -19.77 14.31 -16.43
CA ARG A 227 -21.14 14.86 -16.35
C ARG A 227 -21.81 14.99 -17.71
N ARG A 228 -21.08 14.86 -18.81
CA ARG A 228 -21.59 14.97 -20.19
C ARG A 228 -21.90 13.62 -20.81
N GLN A 229 -21.47 12.53 -20.18
CA GLN A 229 -21.78 11.13 -20.52
C GLN A 229 -22.95 10.61 -19.67
#